data_ee5d46f8a76df49f3febdd12910bfc30
#
_entry.id   ee5d46f8a76df49f3febdd12910bfc30
#
_cell.length_a   1.000
_cell.length_b   1.000
_cell.length_c   1.000
_cell.angle_alpha   90.00
_cell.angle_beta   90.00
_cell.angle_gamma   90.00
#
_symmetry.space_group_name_H-M   'P 1'
#
loop_
_entity.id
_entity.type
_entity.pdbx_description
1 polymer ?
#
loop_
_entity_poly.entity_id
_entity_poly.type
_entity_poly.pdbx_seq_one_letter_code
_entity_poly.pdbx_strand_id
1 'polypeptide(L)'
;PALVHLGSGHLVLVHDLRPRPKGEQWRSSGGALPDDLPNPNSVVVRHSYNHGSTWDDAQILAEGVARGYSLDGVGCGYSDPSLIWDGSKLHLFITASRLTGLFGAKPALQAPAPGWHETPAAALAKQGDEELALLYGVSRDNGYTWSWRQIDMAAAATNGKRSWRTNFKVAPCGFSVSGHGVCLNGGRLVQPLVLRVEGSSEGAQQMQACCLLSDDGGQSWFLGQPCQQTQEGQTGSLAGGTATSGVDEFCIAQVNADVLLLSARDAGYSGQRLSAVSVNGGVSWSKASPDPVADPGCNAGMVSVRASEFGLVIVSDQPHVFLMQSELYNTVYGGRHADDRFALLTNAFDARQRRNGWLEAVLLPPGADYGYAEGEEYGPVRYQFLVELEPGSFGYSDVAWTDRTVVVVYESEGGLKQVSLSAGEVHQRVV
;
A
#
# COMPACT_ATOMS: atom_id res chain seq x y z
N PRO A 1 -5.43 -1.79 -6.57
CA PRO A 1 -4.44 -2.36 -7.47
C PRO A 1 -3.05 -2.39 -6.85
N ALA A 2 -2.17 -3.29 -7.36
CA ALA A 2 -0.76 -3.41 -7.00
C ALA A 2 0.05 -3.51 -8.29
N LEU A 3 1.02 -2.62 -8.48
CA LEU A 3 1.77 -2.48 -9.74
C LEU A 3 3.27 -2.48 -9.46
N VAL A 4 4.03 -3.34 -10.15
CA VAL A 4 5.50 -3.35 -10.07
C VAL A 4 6.14 -3.47 -11.45
N HIS A 5 7.31 -2.85 -11.61
CA HIS A 5 8.15 -2.96 -12.80
C HIS A 5 9.29 -3.94 -12.55
N LEU A 6 9.41 -4.95 -13.40
CA LEU A 6 10.44 -6.00 -13.30
C LEU A 6 11.70 -5.70 -14.12
N GLY A 7 11.69 -4.62 -14.89
CA GLY A 7 12.74 -4.24 -15.84
C GLY A 7 12.32 -4.45 -17.30
N SER A 8 13.01 -3.77 -18.22
CA SER A 8 12.80 -3.91 -19.68
C SER A 8 11.34 -3.73 -20.12
N GLY A 9 10.59 -2.84 -19.47
CA GLY A 9 9.19 -2.56 -19.77
C GLY A 9 8.19 -3.62 -19.32
N HIS A 10 8.64 -4.65 -18.59
CA HIS A 10 7.76 -5.67 -18.01
C HIS A 10 7.11 -5.17 -16.72
N LEU A 11 5.81 -5.00 -16.74
CA LEU A 11 4.96 -4.65 -15.60
C LEU A 11 4.11 -5.84 -15.17
N VAL A 12 3.94 -6.00 -13.88
CA VAL A 12 2.98 -6.93 -13.28
C VAL A 12 1.96 -6.14 -12.48
N LEU A 13 0.69 -6.31 -12.83
CA LEU A 13 -0.46 -5.71 -12.18
C LEU A 13 -1.30 -6.79 -11.52
N VAL A 14 -1.51 -6.67 -10.21
CA VAL A 14 -2.44 -7.52 -9.46
C VAL A 14 -3.56 -6.65 -8.90
N HIS A 15 -4.80 -7.10 -9.04
CA HIS A 15 -5.94 -6.34 -8.54
C HIS A 15 -7.11 -7.24 -8.15
N ASP A 16 -8.05 -6.68 -7.41
CA ASP A 16 -9.31 -7.32 -7.08
C ASP A 16 -10.20 -7.42 -8.32
N LEU A 17 -10.86 -8.54 -8.46
CA LEU A 17 -12.00 -8.72 -9.34
C LEU A 17 -13.25 -8.88 -8.46
N ARG A 18 -13.99 -7.78 -8.28
CA ARG A 18 -15.16 -7.71 -7.40
C ARG A 18 -16.42 -8.12 -8.17
N PRO A 19 -17.10 -9.22 -7.79
CA PRO A 19 -18.30 -9.65 -8.49
C PRO A 19 -19.43 -8.66 -8.21
N ARG A 20 -20.01 -8.12 -9.27
CA ARG A 20 -21.24 -7.34 -9.16
C ARG A 20 -22.41 -8.29 -9.03
N PRO A 21 -23.31 -8.10 -8.06
CA PRO A 21 -24.47 -8.93 -7.90
C PRO A 21 -25.36 -8.90 -9.15
N LYS A 22 -25.62 -10.06 -9.74
CA LYS A 22 -26.64 -10.20 -10.80
C LYS A 22 -27.87 -10.86 -10.18
N GLY A 23 -28.98 -10.08 -10.08
CA GLY A 23 -30.29 -10.63 -9.71
C GLY A 23 -30.71 -10.46 -8.24
N GLU A 24 -31.94 -10.93 -7.93
CA GLU A 24 -32.60 -10.74 -6.63
C GLU A 24 -31.99 -11.55 -5.46
N GLN A 25 -31.19 -12.56 -5.72
CA GLN A 25 -30.58 -13.42 -4.69
C GLN A 25 -29.68 -12.65 -3.71
N TRP A 26 -29.16 -11.49 -4.13
CA TRP A 26 -28.30 -10.64 -3.32
C TRP A 26 -29.08 -9.54 -2.57
N ARG A 27 -30.35 -9.33 -2.93
CA ARG A 27 -31.23 -8.38 -2.25
C ARG A 27 -31.85 -8.95 -0.97
N SER A 28 -31.81 -10.25 -0.77
CA SER A 28 -32.40 -10.91 0.40
C SER A 28 -31.67 -10.63 1.72
N SER A 29 -30.50 -10.00 1.70
CA SER A 29 -29.77 -9.56 2.89
C SER A 29 -30.12 -8.16 3.38
N GLY A 30 -31.10 -7.47 2.77
CA GLY A 30 -31.58 -6.17 3.24
C GLY A 30 -30.67 -4.97 2.99
N GLY A 31 -29.58 -5.11 2.26
CA GLY A 31 -28.66 -4.04 1.93
C GLY A 31 -27.83 -4.36 0.69
N ALA A 32 -27.19 -3.36 0.10
CA ALA A 32 -26.14 -3.58 -0.89
C ALA A 32 -25.05 -4.45 -0.27
N LEU A 33 -24.58 -5.46 -1.00
CA LEU A 33 -23.41 -6.23 -0.55
C LEU A 33 -22.24 -5.27 -0.37
N PRO A 34 -21.46 -5.42 0.69
CA PRO A 34 -20.21 -4.72 0.79
C PRO A 34 -19.34 -5.12 -0.42
N ASP A 35 -18.74 -4.13 -1.08
CA ASP A 35 -17.75 -4.40 -2.11
C ASP A 35 -16.46 -4.96 -1.51
N ASP A 36 -16.29 -4.82 -0.19
CA ASP A 36 -15.17 -5.30 0.60
C ASP A 36 -15.42 -6.72 1.15
N LEU A 37 -14.37 -7.33 1.72
CA LEU A 37 -14.50 -8.61 2.41
C LEU A 37 -15.62 -8.58 3.48
N PRO A 38 -16.41 -9.62 3.59
CA PRO A 38 -16.28 -10.99 3.06
C PRO A 38 -16.93 -11.23 1.68
N ASN A 39 -17.11 -10.20 0.85
CA ASN A 39 -17.58 -10.39 -0.52
C ASN A 39 -16.64 -11.39 -1.24
N PRO A 40 -17.15 -12.32 -2.09
CA PRO A 40 -16.35 -13.33 -2.76
C PRO A 40 -15.51 -12.73 -3.90
N ASN A 41 -14.70 -11.73 -3.57
CA ASN A 41 -13.75 -11.09 -4.48
C ASN A 41 -12.67 -12.10 -4.87
N SER A 42 -12.26 -12.07 -6.13
CA SER A 42 -11.11 -12.79 -6.64
C SER A 42 -9.92 -11.85 -6.78
N VAL A 43 -8.72 -12.38 -6.75
CA VAL A 43 -7.50 -11.63 -7.08
C VAL A 43 -6.94 -12.16 -8.40
N VAL A 44 -6.64 -11.24 -9.31
CA VAL A 44 -6.17 -11.54 -10.67
C VAL A 44 -4.85 -10.85 -10.96
N VAL A 45 -4.06 -11.43 -11.87
CA VAL A 45 -2.81 -10.86 -12.38
C VAL A 45 -2.90 -10.60 -13.86
N ARG A 46 -2.23 -9.52 -14.30
CA ARG A 46 -2.01 -9.16 -15.71
C ARG A 46 -0.56 -8.79 -15.94
N HIS A 47 -0.05 -9.06 -17.11
CA HIS A 47 1.29 -8.68 -17.54
C HIS A 47 1.23 -7.68 -18.69
N SER A 48 2.20 -6.77 -18.69
CA SER A 48 2.52 -5.92 -19.83
C SER A 48 4.02 -6.01 -20.11
N TYR A 49 4.42 -6.07 -21.39
CA TYR A 49 5.83 -6.15 -21.81
C TYR A 49 6.28 -4.89 -22.56
N ASN A 50 5.47 -3.86 -22.55
CA ASN A 50 5.67 -2.64 -23.33
C ASN A 50 5.28 -1.39 -22.53
N HIS A 51 5.75 -1.33 -21.27
CA HIS A 51 5.54 -0.19 -20.37
C HIS A 51 4.05 0.16 -20.14
N GLY A 52 3.17 -0.85 -20.09
CA GLY A 52 1.74 -0.66 -19.89
C GLY A 52 0.96 -0.31 -21.16
N SER A 53 1.58 -0.25 -22.35
CA SER A 53 0.85 0.09 -23.58
C SER A 53 -0.22 -0.96 -23.96
N THR A 54 0.04 -2.22 -23.64
CA THR A 54 -0.94 -3.32 -23.74
C THR A 54 -0.77 -4.27 -22.58
N TRP A 55 -1.85 -4.97 -22.22
CA TRP A 55 -1.92 -5.94 -21.15
C TRP A 55 -2.47 -7.27 -21.64
N ASP A 56 -1.91 -8.35 -21.11
CA ASP A 56 -2.45 -9.69 -21.30
C ASP A 56 -3.81 -9.85 -20.62
N ASP A 57 -4.54 -10.91 -20.97
CA ASP A 57 -5.77 -11.28 -20.29
C ASP A 57 -5.51 -11.57 -18.80
N ALA A 58 -6.51 -11.26 -17.97
CA ALA A 58 -6.41 -11.49 -16.54
C ALA A 58 -6.38 -12.99 -16.22
N GLN A 59 -5.41 -13.40 -15.42
CA GLN A 59 -5.33 -14.76 -14.86
C GLN A 59 -5.74 -14.73 -13.39
N ILE A 60 -6.60 -15.66 -12.97
CA ILE A 60 -7.05 -15.77 -11.57
C ILE A 60 -5.93 -16.40 -10.73
N LEU A 61 -5.50 -15.68 -9.70
CA LEU A 61 -4.55 -16.16 -8.70
C LEU A 61 -5.26 -16.76 -7.47
N ALA A 62 -6.34 -16.12 -7.05
CA ALA A 62 -7.17 -16.55 -5.94
C ALA A 62 -8.64 -16.38 -6.32
N GLU A 63 -9.37 -17.45 -6.43
CA GLU A 63 -10.78 -17.45 -6.85
C GLU A 63 -11.69 -17.26 -5.65
N GLY A 64 -12.45 -16.17 -5.63
CA GLY A 64 -13.48 -15.93 -4.63
C GLY A 64 -14.70 -16.83 -4.86
N VAL A 65 -15.16 -17.49 -3.80
CA VAL A 65 -16.29 -18.42 -3.86
C VAL A 65 -17.38 -17.98 -2.90
N ALA A 66 -18.57 -17.75 -3.44
CA ALA A 66 -19.72 -17.36 -2.64
C ALA A 66 -20.15 -18.49 -1.67
N ARG A 67 -20.65 -18.09 -0.51
CA ARG A 67 -21.20 -19.03 0.48
C ARG A 67 -22.25 -19.94 -0.15
N GLY A 68 -22.15 -21.23 0.14
CA GLY A 68 -23.03 -22.26 -0.42
C GLY A 68 -22.59 -22.84 -1.77
N TYR A 69 -21.58 -22.26 -2.40
CA TYR A 69 -20.96 -22.78 -3.64
C TYR A 69 -19.58 -23.40 -3.39
N SER A 70 -19.01 -23.22 -2.21
CA SER A 70 -17.77 -23.90 -1.81
C SER A 70 -18.05 -25.32 -1.32
N LEU A 71 -17.07 -26.21 -1.41
CA LEU A 71 -17.17 -27.60 -0.96
C LEU A 71 -17.46 -27.72 0.55
N ASP A 72 -16.99 -26.74 1.33
CA ASP A 72 -17.22 -26.64 2.78
C ASP A 72 -18.48 -25.84 3.14
N GLY A 73 -19.19 -25.26 2.16
CA GLY A 73 -20.39 -24.44 2.34
C GLY A 73 -20.14 -23.04 2.90
N VAL A 74 -18.90 -22.66 3.18
CA VAL A 74 -18.55 -21.38 3.83
C VAL A 74 -18.16 -20.34 2.83
N GLY A 75 -17.59 -20.57 1.75
CA GLY A 75 -17.11 -19.56 0.81
C GLY A 75 -15.84 -18.85 1.31
N CYS A 76 -15.25 -18.05 0.46
CA CYS A 76 -14.08 -17.21 0.76
C CYS A 76 -13.97 -16.07 -0.22
N GLY A 77 -13.60 -14.87 0.26
CA GLY A 77 -13.19 -13.73 -0.56
C GLY A 77 -11.72 -13.39 -0.33
N TYR A 78 -11.10 -12.83 -1.35
CA TYR A 78 -9.70 -12.36 -1.35
C TYR A 78 -9.65 -10.92 -1.79
N SER A 79 -8.83 -10.09 -1.13
CA SER A 79 -8.74 -8.65 -1.42
C SER A 79 -7.38 -8.07 -1.06
N ASP A 80 -7.19 -6.79 -1.33
CA ASP A 80 -6.06 -5.97 -0.94
C ASP A 80 -4.69 -6.55 -1.36
N PRO A 81 -4.49 -6.82 -2.66
CA PRO A 81 -3.22 -7.32 -3.15
C PRO A 81 -2.11 -6.29 -2.97
N SER A 82 -0.95 -6.77 -2.54
CA SER A 82 0.26 -5.97 -2.41
C SER A 82 1.48 -6.72 -2.91
N LEU A 83 2.26 -6.10 -3.78
CA LEU A 83 3.41 -6.71 -4.43
C LEU A 83 4.74 -6.18 -3.90
N ILE A 84 5.77 -7.02 -3.86
CA ILE A 84 7.17 -6.58 -3.74
C ILE A 84 7.99 -7.30 -4.81
N TRP A 85 8.81 -6.57 -5.55
CA TRP A 85 9.83 -7.12 -6.43
C TRP A 85 11.20 -7.02 -5.75
N ASP A 86 11.89 -8.14 -5.53
CA ASP A 86 13.20 -8.19 -4.87
C ASP A 86 14.39 -8.22 -5.87
N GLY A 87 14.11 -8.05 -7.17
CA GLY A 87 15.09 -8.19 -8.24
C GLY A 87 15.22 -9.62 -8.80
N SER A 88 14.59 -10.61 -8.16
CA SER A 88 14.63 -12.01 -8.57
C SER A 88 13.31 -12.75 -8.40
N LYS A 89 12.48 -12.33 -7.45
CA LYS A 89 11.20 -12.96 -7.10
C LYS A 89 10.14 -11.89 -6.88
N LEU A 90 8.92 -12.24 -7.21
CA LEU A 90 7.75 -11.52 -6.78
C LEU A 90 7.23 -12.11 -5.46
N HIS A 91 6.92 -11.21 -4.54
CA HIS A 91 6.24 -11.49 -3.29
C HIS A 91 4.87 -10.84 -3.34
N LEU A 92 3.81 -11.60 -3.11
CA LEU A 92 2.44 -11.13 -3.15
C LEU A 92 1.76 -11.37 -1.80
N PHE A 93 1.15 -10.35 -1.25
CA PHE A 93 0.30 -10.46 -0.08
C PHE A 93 -1.13 -10.21 -0.49
N ILE A 94 -2.06 -10.99 0.05
CA ILE A 94 -3.51 -10.81 -0.11
C ILE A 94 -4.19 -11.12 1.21
N THR A 95 -5.28 -10.42 1.47
CA THR A 95 -6.14 -10.68 2.63
C THR A 95 -7.24 -11.65 2.22
N ALA A 96 -7.49 -12.65 3.05
CA ALA A 96 -8.56 -13.62 2.83
C ALA A 96 -9.54 -13.62 4.00
N SER A 97 -10.84 -13.77 3.70
CA SER A 97 -11.88 -13.86 4.69
C SER A 97 -13.01 -14.78 4.26
N ARG A 98 -13.60 -15.51 5.22
CA ARG A 98 -14.74 -16.40 5.00
C ARG A 98 -16.08 -15.74 5.32
N LEU A 99 -16.25 -15.18 6.51
CA LEU A 99 -17.53 -14.67 6.98
C LEU A 99 -17.50 -13.22 7.48
N THR A 100 -16.33 -12.61 7.62
CA THR A 100 -16.23 -11.32 8.30
C THR A 100 -15.38 -10.33 7.52
N GLY A 101 -15.73 -9.06 7.60
CA GLY A 101 -14.81 -7.96 7.25
C GLY A 101 -13.89 -7.62 8.42
N LEU A 102 -13.02 -6.62 8.22
CA LEU A 102 -12.03 -6.20 9.22
C LEU A 102 -12.65 -5.91 10.60
N PHE A 103 -13.77 -5.21 10.63
CA PHE A 103 -14.38 -4.75 11.88
C PHE A 103 -15.03 -5.86 12.71
N GLY A 104 -15.43 -6.96 12.08
CA GLY A 104 -15.97 -8.12 12.77
C GLY A 104 -14.93 -9.23 13.03
N ALA A 105 -13.70 -9.05 12.53
CA ALA A 105 -12.69 -10.09 12.60
C ALA A 105 -12.22 -10.33 14.04
N LYS A 106 -11.95 -11.58 14.35
CA LYS A 106 -11.34 -12.04 15.61
C LYS A 106 -9.88 -12.44 15.37
N PRO A 107 -9.03 -12.33 16.39
CA PRO A 107 -7.68 -12.86 16.32
C PRO A 107 -7.68 -14.35 16.02
N ALA A 108 -6.72 -14.82 15.22
CA ALA A 108 -6.55 -16.23 14.94
C ALA A 108 -6.28 -17.02 16.22
N LEU A 109 -7.04 -18.11 16.41
CA LEU A 109 -6.93 -18.97 17.60
C LEU A 109 -5.90 -20.09 17.42
N GLN A 110 -5.53 -20.38 16.19
CA GLN A 110 -4.60 -21.47 15.84
C GLN A 110 -3.52 -20.96 14.90
N ALA A 111 -2.34 -21.55 15.02
CA ALA A 111 -1.29 -21.34 14.04
C ALA A 111 -1.74 -21.86 12.66
N PRO A 112 -1.37 -21.17 11.56
CA PRO A 112 -1.73 -21.60 10.22
C PRO A 112 -1.15 -22.99 9.88
N ALA A 113 -1.66 -23.58 8.80
CA ALA A 113 -1.09 -24.81 8.27
C ALA A 113 0.37 -24.59 7.88
N PRO A 114 1.31 -25.46 8.30
CA PRO A 114 2.71 -25.28 7.98
C PRO A 114 2.99 -25.62 6.52
N GLY A 115 4.06 -25.01 5.98
CA GLY A 115 4.59 -25.31 4.66
C GLY A 115 4.03 -24.43 3.55
N TRP A 116 4.42 -24.79 2.32
CA TRP A 116 4.01 -24.12 1.10
C TRP A 116 2.93 -24.96 0.39
N HIS A 117 1.98 -24.28 -0.22
CA HIS A 117 0.84 -24.88 -0.91
C HIS A 117 0.77 -24.37 -2.35
N GLU A 118 0.17 -25.12 -3.25
CA GLU A 118 0.00 -24.74 -4.66
C GLU A 118 -1.11 -23.71 -4.86
N THR A 119 -2.06 -23.60 -3.93
CA THR A 119 -3.19 -22.69 -4.05
C THR A 119 -3.41 -21.89 -2.76
N PRO A 120 -3.95 -20.67 -2.86
CA PRO A 120 -4.36 -19.87 -1.71
C PRO A 120 -5.36 -20.62 -0.80
N ALA A 121 -6.34 -21.31 -1.39
CA ALA A 121 -7.35 -22.07 -0.64
C ALA A 121 -6.73 -23.18 0.23
N ALA A 122 -5.73 -23.90 -0.27
CA ALA A 122 -5.03 -24.92 0.51
C ALA A 122 -4.24 -24.30 1.68
N ALA A 123 -3.70 -23.11 1.54
CA ALA A 123 -3.02 -22.38 2.61
C ALA A 123 -3.99 -21.95 3.73
N LEU A 124 -5.28 -21.83 3.45
CA LEU A 124 -6.34 -21.44 4.40
C LEU A 124 -6.98 -22.61 5.15
N ALA A 125 -6.46 -23.83 5.03
CA ALA A 125 -7.13 -25.04 5.54
C ALA A 125 -7.46 -25.01 7.04
N LYS A 126 -6.77 -24.17 7.84
CA LYS A 126 -7.00 -24.01 9.28
C LYS A 126 -7.59 -22.67 9.69
N GLN A 127 -7.95 -21.81 8.73
CA GLN A 127 -8.52 -20.52 9.05
C GLN A 127 -9.91 -20.67 9.67
N GLY A 128 -10.15 -19.98 10.78
CA GLY A 128 -11.48 -19.84 11.37
C GLY A 128 -12.39 -18.92 10.53
N ASP A 129 -13.69 -19.15 10.62
CA ASP A 129 -14.69 -18.43 9.81
C ASP A 129 -14.75 -16.93 10.09
N GLU A 130 -14.46 -16.52 11.33
CA GLU A 130 -14.48 -15.13 11.78
C GLU A 130 -13.07 -14.51 11.86
N GLU A 131 -12.09 -15.10 11.20
CA GLU A 131 -10.70 -14.61 11.16
C GLU A 131 -10.37 -13.99 9.81
N LEU A 132 -9.50 -12.97 9.83
CA LEU A 132 -8.78 -12.56 8.62
C LEU A 132 -7.47 -13.32 8.52
N ALA A 133 -7.15 -13.80 7.34
CA ALA A 133 -5.87 -14.42 7.05
C ALA A 133 -5.05 -13.53 6.10
N LEU A 134 -3.80 -13.31 6.44
CA LEU A 134 -2.81 -12.73 5.54
C LEU A 134 -2.12 -13.88 4.79
N LEU A 135 -2.41 -14.00 3.50
CA LEU A 135 -1.75 -14.95 2.62
C LEU A 135 -0.52 -14.32 1.97
N TYR A 136 0.50 -15.12 1.82
CA TYR A 136 1.76 -14.77 1.20
C TYR A 136 2.09 -15.75 0.07
N GLY A 137 2.20 -15.21 -1.14
CA GLY A 137 2.60 -15.93 -2.34
C GLY A 137 3.99 -15.54 -2.78
N VAL A 138 4.76 -16.50 -3.32
CA VAL A 138 6.05 -16.25 -3.96
C VAL A 138 6.04 -16.82 -5.37
N SER A 139 6.42 -15.99 -6.34
CA SER A 139 6.68 -16.41 -7.70
C SER A 139 8.17 -16.25 -8.05
N ARG A 140 8.74 -17.24 -8.76
CA ARG A 140 10.12 -17.25 -9.24
C ARG A 140 10.24 -17.16 -10.76
N ASP A 141 9.10 -16.99 -11.42
CA ASP A 141 8.93 -16.96 -12.86
C ASP A 141 8.13 -15.72 -13.31
N ASN A 142 8.39 -14.58 -12.64
CA ASN A 142 7.80 -13.27 -12.94
C ASN A 142 6.28 -13.21 -12.77
N GLY A 143 5.67 -14.06 -11.94
CA GLY A 143 4.24 -13.99 -11.63
C GLY A 143 3.38 -15.01 -12.36
N TYR A 144 3.97 -15.96 -13.10
CA TYR A 144 3.20 -16.99 -13.81
C TYR A 144 2.76 -18.14 -12.91
N THR A 145 3.64 -18.58 -11.99
CA THR A 145 3.30 -19.60 -10.99
C THR A 145 3.62 -19.11 -9.58
N TRP A 146 2.87 -19.59 -8.62
CA TRP A 146 2.95 -19.13 -7.24
C TRP A 146 2.93 -20.29 -6.27
N SER A 147 3.73 -20.16 -5.21
CA SER A 147 3.65 -21.00 -4.03
C SER A 147 3.11 -20.17 -2.87
N TRP A 148 2.17 -20.71 -2.10
CA TRP A 148 1.39 -19.97 -1.11
C TRP A 148 1.58 -20.50 0.31
N ARG A 149 1.55 -19.60 1.28
CA ARG A 149 1.38 -19.93 2.70
C ARG A 149 0.62 -18.80 3.41
N GLN A 150 0.05 -19.10 4.55
CA GLN A 150 -0.51 -18.10 5.45
C GLN A 150 0.60 -17.56 6.36
N ILE A 151 0.63 -16.26 6.62
CA ILE A 151 1.51 -15.63 7.61
C ILE A 151 0.95 -15.90 9.01
N ASP A 152 1.79 -16.43 9.89
CA ASP A 152 1.49 -16.53 11.31
C ASP A 152 1.69 -15.16 11.97
N MET A 153 0.59 -14.41 12.12
CA MET A 153 0.62 -13.06 12.71
C MET A 153 1.01 -13.08 14.19
N ALA A 154 0.73 -14.18 14.92
CA ALA A 154 1.13 -14.31 16.31
C ALA A 154 2.65 -14.51 16.41
N ALA A 155 3.22 -15.37 15.57
CA ALA A 155 4.66 -15.54 15.47
C ALA A 155 5.34 -14.25 14.99
N ALA A 156 4.81 -13.55 13.97
CA ALA A 156 5.35 -12.30 13.48
C ALA A 156 5.38 -11.21 14.55
N ALA A 157 4.38 -11.15 15.43
CA ALA A 157 4.33 -10.21 16.55
C ALA A 157 5.36 -10.52 17.66
N THR A 158 5.83 -11.78 17.75
CA THR A 158 6.73 -12.24 18.80
C THR A 158 8.17 -12.49 18.34
N ASN A 159 8.40 -12.66 17.02
CA ASN A 159 9.67 -13.07 16.41
C ASN A 159 10.79 -12.00 16.47
N GLY A 160 10.54 -10.84 17.00
CA GLY A 160 11.54 -9.79 17.12
C GLY A 160 12.68 -10.19 18.07
N LYS A 161 13.83 -10.67 17.53
CA LYS A 161 15.11 -10.80 18.25
C LYS A 161 15.64 -9.43 18.75
N ARG A 162 15.00 -8.34 18.39
CA ARG A 162 15.29 -6.98 18.80
C ARG A 162 14.13 -6.54 19.68
N SER A 163 14.42 -5.86 20.75
CA SER A 163 13.61 -5.37 21.87
C SER A 163 12.33 -4.59 21.54
N TRP A 164 11.82 -4.70 20.37
CA TRP A 164 10.55 -4.16 19.89
C TRP A 164 9.43 -5.14 20.24
N ARG A 165 9.18 -5.32 21.51
CA ARG A 165 7.95 -5.97 21.96
C ARG A 165 6.83 -4.99 21.65
N THR A 166 6.23 -5.14 20.47
CA THR A 166 4.87 -4.67 20.29
C THR A 166 4.07 -5.31 21.41
N ASN A 167 3.51 -4.50 22.29
CA ASN A 167 2.74 -4.97 23.45
C ASN A 167 1.38 -5.55 23.03
N PHE A 168 1.33 -6.28 21.91
CA PHE A 168 0.12 -7.00 21.51
C PHE A 168 -0.08 -8.16 22.47
N LYS A 169 -1.05 -8.03 23.34
CA LYS A 169 -1.46 -9.11 24.25
C LYS A 169 -2.08 -10.28 23.51
N VAL A 170 -2.54 -10.04 22.29
CA VAL A 170 -3.21 -11.01 21.40
C VAL A 170 -2.67 -10.78 19.99
N ALA A 171 -2.67 -11.81 19.13
CA ALA A 171 -2.32 -11.66 17.74
C ALA A 171 -3.20 -10.57 17.08
N PRO A 172 -2.60 -9.56 16.41
CA PRO A 172 -3.39 -8.48 15.84
C PRO A 172 -4.21 -8.96 14.66
N CYS A 173 -5.44 -8.46 14.53
CA CYS A 173 -6.18 -8.54 13.27
C CYS A 173 -5.63 -7.49 12.33
N GLY A 174 -5.39 -7.85 11.07
CA GLY A 174 -4.88 -6.90 10.09
C GLY A 174 -5.05 -7.39 8.67
N PHE A 175 -4.80 -6.50 7.73
CA PHE A 175 -4.89 -6.78 6.30
C PHE A 175 -3.71 -6.16 5.54
N SER A 176 -3.40 -6.71 4.35
CA SER A 176 -2.43 -6.12 3.44
C SER A 176 -2.99 -4.82 2.86
N VAL A 177 -2.14 -3.83 2.68
CA VAL A 177 -2.53 -2.59 2.01
C VAL A 177 -2.39 -2.79 0.51
N SER A 178 -3.43 -2.48 -0.25
CA SER A 178 -3.39 -2.50 -1.73
C SER A 178 -2.26 -1.60 -2.24
N GLY A 179 -1.50 -2.06 -3.24
CA GLY A 179 -0.36 -1.34 -3.79
C GLY A 179 0.91 -2.18 -3.74
N HIS A 180 2.03 -1.56 -3.41
CA HIS A 180 3.28 -2.30 -3.30
C HIS A 180 4.10 -1.93 -2.06
N GLY A 181 4.82 -2.91 -1.55
CA GLY A 181 5.89 -2.71 -0.59
C GLY A 181 7.23 -2.50 -1.29
N VAL A 182 8.31 -2.45 -0.54
CA VAL A 182 9.65 -2.21 -1.07
C VAL A 182 10.63 -3.29 -0.65
N CYS A 183 11.59 -3.58 -1.54
CA CYS A 183 12.82 -4.29 -1.20
C CYS A 183 13.93 -3.25 -1.05
N LEU A 184 14.46 -3.08 0.15
CA LEU A 184 15.55 -2.13 0.41
C LEU A 184 16.86 -2.60 -0.23
N ASN A 185 17.78 -1.66 -0.46
CA ASN A 185 19.09 -1.96 -1.02
C ASN A 185 19.86 -3.03 -0.23
N GLY A 186 19.59 -3.18 1.07
CA GLY A 186 20.13 -4.23 1.93
C GLY A 186 19.41 -5.58 1.85
N GLY A 187 18.39 -5.72 0.98
CA GLY A 187 17.62 -6.96 0.79
C GLY A 187 16.46 -7.16 1.77
N ARG A 188 16.22 -6.20 2.68
CA ARG A 188 15.02 -6.24 3.53
C ARG A 188 13.77 -6.05 2.71
N LEU A 189 12.80 -6.92 2.89
CA LEU A 189 11.44 -6.76 2.37
C LEU A 189 10.59 -6.00 3.40
N VAL A 190 9.87 -4.98 2.94
CA VAL A 190 9.01 -4.13 3.77
C VAL A 190 7.61 -4.13 3.17
N GLN A 191 6.67 -4.76 3.87
CA GLN A 191 5.28 -4.91 3.44
C GLN A 191 4.36 -4.04 4.29
N PRO A 192 3.63 -3.07 3.72
CA PRO A 192 2.61 -2.30 4.41
C PRO A 192 1.45 -3.17 4.91
N LEU A 193 1.07 -3.00 6.17
CA LEU A 193 -0.10 -3.62 6.80
C LEU A 193 -0.88 -2.60 7.59
N VAL A 194 -2.19 -2.73 7.63
CA VAL A 194 -3.03 -2.06 8.62
C VAL A 194 -3.43 -3.07 9.68
N LEU A 195 -3.17 -2.72 10.93
CA LEU A 195 -3.60 -3.49 12.09
C LEU A 195 -4.77 -2.78 12.75
N ARG A 196 -5.77 -3.55 13.15
CA ARG A 196 -6.86 -3.06 13.95
C ARG A 196 -6.64 -3.42 15.41
N VAL A 197 -6.75 -2.43 16.27
CA VAL A 197 -6.73 -2.59 17.73
C VAL A 197 -7.98 -1.97 18.35
N GLU A 198 -8.35 -2.42 19.54
CA GLU A 198 -9.44 -1.78 20.28
C GLU A 198 -9.04 -0.35 20.64
N GLY A 199 -9.94 0.60 20.38
CA GLY A 199 -9.74 2.00 20.76
C GLY A 199 -9.88 2.22 22.26
N SER A 200 -9.59 3.46 22.69
CA SER A 200 -9.65 3.86 24.11
C SER A 200 -11.07 3.96 24.67
N SER A 201 -12.09 4.05 23.81
CA SER A 201 -13.51 4.07 24.18
C SER A 201 -14.22 2.80 23.72
N GLU A 202 -15.26 2.41 24.46
CA GLU A 202 -16.06 1.22 24.15
C GLU A 202 -16.64 1.29 22.72
N GLY A 203 -16.39 0.26 21.91
CA GLY A 203 -16.81 0.18 20.51
C GLY A 203 -15.98 0.99 19.52
N ALA A 204 -14.99 1.78 19.97
CA ALA A 204 -14.06 2.46 19.05
C ALA A 204 -13.01 1.49 18.52
N GLN A 205 -12.62 1.70 17.26
CA GLN A 205 -11.57 0.95 16.59
C GLN A 205 -10.43 1.90 16.23
N GLN A 206 -9.19 1.49 16.52
CA GLN A 206 -8.02 2.22 16.11
C GLN A 206 -7.30 1.48 15.00
N MET A 207 -7.05 2.18 13.88
CA MET A 207 -6.21 1.69 12.79
C MET A 207 -4.77 2.05 13.06
N GLN A 208 -3.87 1.12 12.78
CA GLN A 208 -2.44 1.32 12.98
C GLN A 208 -1.68 0.85 11.75
N ALA A 209 -1.11 1.78 11.00
CA ALA A 209 -0.14 1.49 9.96
C ALA A 209 1.07 0.79 10.58
N CYS A 210 1.44 -0.36 10.05
CA CYS A 210 2.56 -1.16 10.53
C CYS A 210 3.23 -1.84 9.34
N CYS A 211 4.52 -2.12 9.42
CA CYS A 211 5.21 -2.91 8.39
C CYS A 211 5.47 -4.33 8.86
N LEU A 212 5.22 -5.29 7.97
CA LEU A 212 5.72 -6.65 8.08
C LEU A 212 7.07 -6.72 7.38
N LEU A 213 8.09 -7.17 8.07
CA LEU A 213 9.49 -7.09 7.67
C LEU A 213 10.11 -8.48 7.54
N SER A 214 10.97 -8.66 6.53
CA SER A 214 11.78 -9.87 6.38
C SER A 214 13.21 -9.50 6.02
N ASP A 215 14.18 -10.06 6.74
CA ASP A 215 15.61 -9.90 6.49
C ASP A 215 16.24 -11.15 5.83
N ASP A 216 15.42 -12.13 5.46
CA ASP A 216 15.85 -13.44 4.94
C ASP A 216 15.18 -13.84 3.63
N GLY A 217 14.72 -12.85 2.84
CA GLY A 217 14.08 -13.05 1.55
C GLY A 217 12.71 -13.72 1.65
N GLY A 218 11.95 -13.42 2.69
CA GLY A 218 10.58 -13.87 2.90
C GLY A 218 10.48 -15.25 3.57
N GLN A 219 11.55 -15.79 4.15
CA GLN A 219 11.48 -17.06 4.88
C GLN A 219 10.84 -16.87 6.24
N SER A 220 11.22 -15.83 6.97
CA SER A 220 10.58 -15.43 8.23
C SER A 220 10.16 -13.96 8.20
N TRP A 221 9.15 -13.65 9.01
CA TRP A 221 8.56 -12.31 9.09
C TRP A 221 8.45 -11.85 10.53
N PHE A 222 8.57 -10.53 10.74
CA PHE A 222 8.35 -9.89 12.02
C PHE A 222 7.65 -8.54 11.82
N LEU A 223 6.85 -8.12 12.80
CA LEU A 223 6.19 -6.81 12.79
C LEU A 223 7.13 -5.72 13.26
N GLY A 224 7.16 -4.60 12.55
CA GLY A 224 7.71 -3.34 13.02
C GLY A 224 6.80 -2.69 14.09
N GLN A 225 7.20 -1.52 14.56
CA GLN A 225 6.36 -0.72 15.44
C GLN A 225 5.25 -0.02 14.64
N PRO A 226 4.04 0.03 15.18
CA PRO A 226 2.97 0.81 14.58
C PRO A 226 3.32 2.30 14.53
N CYS A 227 2.99 2.93 13.40
CA CYS A 227 3.07 4.37 13.25
C CYS A 227 1.97 5.05 14.07
N GLN A 228 2.34 5.95 14.96
CA GLN A 228 1.42 6.69 15.81
C GLN A 228 1.11 8.06 15.21
N GLN A 229 -0.07 8.58 15.44
CA GLN A 229 -0.46 9.93 15.02
C GLN A 229 -0.02 10.99 16.05
N THR A 230 0.35 12.21 15.61
CA THR A 230 0.81 13.30 16.47
C THR A 230 -0.29 13.92 17.31
N GLN A 231 -1.50 13.95 16.80
CA GLN A 231 -2.67 14.40 17.54
C GLN A 231 -3.57 13.21 17.82
N GLU A 232 -4.23 13.20 18.99
CA GLU A 232 -5.35 12.29 19.19
C GLU A 232 -6.36 12.59 18.09
N GLY A 233 -6.40 11.71 17.09
CA GLY A 233 -7.08 11.93 15.84
C GLY A 233 -8.56 12.20 16.04
N GLN A 234 -9.13 13.01 15.16
CA GLN A 234 -10.59 13.13 15.09
C GLN A 234 -11.16 11.72 14.89
N THR A 235 -12.11 11.36 15.73
CA THR A 235 -12.86 10.13 15.54
C THR A 235 -13.82 10.33 14.37
N GLY A 236 -13.52 9.66 13.26
CA GLY A 236 -14.43 9.50 12.14
C GLY A 236 -15.48 8.43 12.43
N SER A 237 -16.50 8.36 11.62
CA SER A 237 -17.51 7.29 11.69
C SER A 237 -17.68 6.68 10.30
N LEU A 238 -17.44 5.37 10.20
CA LEU A 238 -17.77 4.61 9.00
C LEU A 238 -19.30 4.50 8.81
N ALA A 239 -19.71 4.23 7.58
CA ALA A 239 -21.07 3.82 7.28
C ALA A 239 -21.42 2.58 8.12
N GLY A 240 -22.28 2.75 9.13
CA GLY A 240 -22.59 1.70 10.13
C GLY A 240 -22.29 2.10 11.57
N GLY A 241 -21.73 3.30 11.82
CA GLY A 241 -21.64 3.89 13.17
C GLY A 241 -20.41 3.49 13.98
N THR A 242 -19.46 2.72 13.42
CA THR A 242 -18.20 2.40 14.13
C THR A 242 -17.28 3.60 14.10
N ALA A 243 -16.90 4.10 15.27
CA ALA A 243 -15.91 5.17 15.39
C ALA A 243 -14.51 4.64 15.07
N THR A 244 -13.80 5.31 14.15
CA THR A 244 -12.45 4.95 13.73
C THR A 244 -11.49 6.12 13.92
N SER A 245 -10.23 5.82 14.22
CA SER A 245 -9.16 6.79 14.34
C SER A 245 -7.81 6.15 14.02
N GLY A 246 -6.78 6.97 13.83
CA GLY A 246 -5.41 6.52 13.65
C GLY A 246 -4.93 6.54 12.21
N VAL A 247 -3.80 5.89 11.95
CA VAL A 247 -3.14 5.81 10.65
C VAL A 247 -3.63 4.55 9.95
N ASP A 248 -4.34 4.74 8.83
CA ASP A 248 -4.98 3.67 8.06
C ASP A 248 -4.09 3.27 6.86
N GLU A 249 -4.69 2.86 5.74
CA GLU A 249 -3.99 2.43 4.53
C GLU A 249 -2.95 3.43 4.06
N PHE A 250 -1.78 2.91 3.71
CA PHE A 250 -0.64 3.75 3.39
C PHE A 250 0.24 3.15 2.30
N CYS A 251 0.94 4.01 1.59
CA CYS A 251 2.00 3.65 0.68
C CYS A 251 3.37 4.09 1.23
N ILE A 252 4.43 3.44 0.77
CA ILE A 252 5.80 3.70 1.19
C ILE A 252 6.73 3.81 -0.01
N ALA A 253 7.77 4.65 0.11
CA ALA A 253 8.85 4.70 -0.87
C ALA A 253 10.21 4.82 -0.16
N GLN A 254 11.21 4.10 -0.68
CA GLN A 254 12.60 4.25 -0.24
C GLN A 254 13.22 5.48 -0.90
N VAL A 255 13.61 6.47 -0.11
CA VAL A 255 14.20 7.72 -0.63
C VAL A 255 15.69 7.85 -0.36
N ASN A 256 16.22 7.07 0.59
CA ASN A 256 17.65 6.93 0.84
C ASN A 256 17.89 5.58 1.51
N ALA A 257 19.09 5.03 1.57
CA ALA A 257 19.52 3.80 2.27
C ALA A 257 18.36 3.04 3.00
N ASP A 258 18.23 3.23 4.32
CA ASP A 258 17.16 2.67 5.15
C ASP A 258 16.04 3.68 5.44
N VAL A 259 16.00 4.82 4.72
CA VAL A 259 15.03 5.88 4.92
C VAL A 259 13.82 5.67 4.02
N LEU A 260 12.65 5.57 4.65
CA LEU A 260 11.35 5.41 4.00
C LEU A 260 10.46 6.62 4.28
N LEU A 261 9.74 7.06 3.26
CA LEU A 261 8.56 7.91 3.39
C LEU A 261 7.32 7.04 3.50
N LEU A 262 6.36 7.49 4.31
CA LEU A 262 5.02 6.96 4.43
C LEU A 262 4.02 8.07 4.10
N SER A 263 3.02 7.77 3.28
CA SER A 263 1.85 8.60 3.06
C SER A 263 0.59 7.77 3.29
N ALA A 264 -0.26 8.21 4.21
CA ALA A 264 -1.39 7.42 4.69
C ALA A 264 -2.72 8.17 4.61
N ARG A 265 -3.78 7.38 4.51
CA ARG A 265 -5.15 7.76 4.78
C ARG A 265 -5.35 7.98 6.28
N ASP A 266 -6.06 9.04 6.65
CA ASP A 266 -6.50 9.23 8.04
C ASP A 266 -7.80 8.43 8.30
N ALA A 267 -7.76 7.52 9.25
CA ALA A 267 -8.95 6.76 9.67
C ALA A 267 -10.04 7.64 10.27
N GLY A 268 -9.69 8.84 10.72
CA GLY A 268 -10.62 9.87 11.20
C GLY A 268 -11.29 10.68 10.09
N TYR A 269 -10.92 10.45 8.82
CA TYR A 269 -11.46 11.18 7.66
C TYR A 269 -11.35 12.71 7.80
N SER A 270 -10.18 13.20 8.20
CA SER A 270 -9.92 14.65 8.36
C SER A 270 -9.98 15.43 7.03
N GLY A 271 -9.95 14.73 5.91
CA GLY A 271 -9.86 15.32 4.58
C GLY A 271 -8.43 15.65 4.14
N GLN A 272 -7.43 15.18 4.90
CA GLN A 272 -6.00 15.33 4.60
C GLN A 272 -5.29 13.99 4.74
N ARG A 273 -4.18 13.82 4.01
CA ARG A 273 -3.27 12.71 4.21
C ARG A 273 -2.43 12.90 5.46
N LEU A 274 -1.87 11.81 5.92
CA LEU A 274 -0.87 11.78 7.00
C LEU A 274 0.47 11.37 6.41
N SER A 275 1.56 11.95 6.90
CA SER A 275 2.91 11.54 6.52
C SER A 275 3.79 11.22 7.71
N ALA A 276 4.70 10.26 7.53
CA ALA A 276 5.70 9.86 8.50
C ALA A 276 7.00 9.42 7.81
N VAL A 277 8.09 9.37 8.56
CA VAL A 277 9.40 8.93 8.09
C VAL A 277 9.90 7.80 8.97
N SER A 278 10.50 6.79 8.34
CA SER A 278 11.31 5.77 9.02
C SER A 278 12.77 5.93 8.60
N VAL A 279 13.69 5.88 9.56
CA VAL A 279 15.15 5.94 9.31
C VAL A 279 15.85 4.61 9.55
N ASN A 280 15.08 3.55 9.76
CA ASN A 280 15.59 2.21 10.09
C ASN A 280 14.90 1.09 9.28
N GLY A 281 14.49 1.41 8.06
CA GLY A 281 13.91 0.45 7.12
C GLY A 281 12.56 -0.10 7.58
N GLY A 282 11.65 0.74 8.07
CA GLY A 282 10.29 0.37 8.43
C GLY A 282 10.14 -0.28 9.81
N VAL A 283 11.23 -0.38 10.60
CA VAL A 283 11.16 -0.96 11.95
C VAL A 283 10.38 -0.05 12.90
N SER A 284 10.61 1.25 12.82
CA SER A 284 9.84 2.26 13.54
C SER A 284 9.66 3.52 12.69
N TRP A 285 8.74 4.36 13.10
CA TRP A 285 8.31 5.55 12.37
C TRP A 285 8.31 6.76 13.29
N SER A 286 8.53 7.94 12.73
CA SER A 286 8.13 9.18 13.38
C SER A 286 6.63 9.15 13.64
N LYS A 287 6.13 10.06 14.45
CA LYS A 287 4.68 10.26 14.53
C LYS A 287 4.16 10.78 13.19
N ALA A 288 3.05 10.21 12.74
CA ALA A 288 2.36 10.68 11.55
C ALA A 288 1.68 12.02 11.83
N SER A 289 1.90 12.99 10.96
CA SER A 289 1.28 14.33 11.02
C SER A 289 0.48 14.61 9.77
N PRO A 290 -0.60 15.43 9.86
CA PRO A 290 -1.32 15.89 8.69
C PRO A 290 -0.40 16.65 7.75
N ASP A 291 -0.56 16.42 6.46
CA ASP A 291 0.12 17.13 5.39
C ASP A 291 -0.87 17.93 4.52
N PRO A 292 -0.39 18.84 3.64
CA PRO A 292 -1.27 19.71 2.87
C PRO A 292 -2.03 19.00 1.75
N VAL A 293 -1.84 17.70 1.58
CA VAL A 293 -2.46 16.93 0.50
C VAL A 293 -3.89 16.56 0.91
N ALA A 294 -4.86 16.99 0.11
CA ALA A 294 -6.26 16.63 0.33
C ALA A 294 -6.49 15.13 0.07
N ASP A 295 -7.32 14.49 0.90
CA ASP A 295 -7.61 13.05 0.80
C ASP A 295 -9.05 12.74 1.23
N PRO A 296 -9.84 12.03 0.40
CA PRO A 296 -11.21 11.65 0.74
C PRO A 296 -11.30 10.39 1.60
N GLY A 297 -10.20 9.90 2.14
CA GLY A 297 -10.09 8.59 2.77
C GLY A 297 -9.91 7.50 1.71
N CYS A 298 -8.81 7.59 0.93
CA CYS A 298 -8.50 6.66 -0.14
C CYS A 298 -7.03 6.23 -0.08
N ASN A 299 -6.73 4.98 -0.44
CA ASN A 299 -5.33 4.59 -0.58
C ASN A 299 -4.70 5.24 -1.81
N ALA A 300 -3.39 5.39 -1.77
CA ALA A 300 -2.55 6.05 -2.76
C ALA A 300 -1.41 5.13 -3.20
N GLY A 301 -0.76 5.44 -4.31
CA GLY A 301 0.45 4.78 -4.76
C GLY A 301 1.67 5.69 -4.62
N MET A 302 2.83 5.12 -4.27
CA MET A 302 4.07 5.89 -4.15
C MET A 302 5.27 5.09 -4.64
N VAL A 303 6.07 5.67 -5.53
CA VAL A 303 7.30 5.04 -6.05
C VAL A 303 8.49 5.96 -5.93
N SER A 304 9.64 5.41 -5.58
CA SER A 304 10.91 6.15 -5.54
C SER A 304 11.53 6.29 -6.92
N VAL A 305 11.97 7.50 -7.25
CA VAL A 305 12.65 7.81 -8.52
C VAL A 305 13.88 8.67 -8.28
N ARG A 306 14.83 8.65 -9.23
CA ARG A 306 15.99 9.55 -9.23
C ARG A 306 15.67 10.80 -10.02
N ALA A 307 16.00 11.94 -9.48
CA ALA A 307 15.79 13.22 -10.17
C ALA A 307 16.48 13.27 -11.55
N SER A 308 17.68 12.72 -11.64
CA SER A 308 18.46 12.64 -12.89
C SER A 308 17.77 11.83 -14.00
N GLU A 309 16.93 10.83 -13.66
CA GLU A 309 16.17 10.03 -14.65
C GLU A 309 15.15 10.88 -15.41
N PHE A 310 14.70 11.97 -14.80
CA PHE A 310 13.83 12.95 -15.43
C PHE A 310 14.58 14.13 -16.09
N GLY A 311 15.91 14.20 -15.96
CA GLY A 311 16.64 15.43 -16.28
C GLY A 311 16.32 16.57 -15.31
N LEU A 312 15.95 16.22 -14.08
CA LEU A 312 15.64 17.15 -12.99
C LEU A 312 16.74 17.13 -11.93
N VAL A 313 16.76 18.16 -11.11
CA VAL A 313 17.59 18.28 -9.90
C VAL A 313 16.73 18.69 -8.73
N ILE A 314 17.12 18.28 -7.53
CA ILE A 314 16.48 18.70 -6.30
C ILE A 314 17.14 19.97 -5.80
N VAL A 315 16.33 21.00 -5.55
CA VAL A 315 16.75 22.29 -5.01
C VAL A 315 16.34 22.36 -3.54
N SER A 316 17.31 22.28 -2.65
CA SER A 316 17.08 22.12 -1.22
C SER A 316 16.55 23.37 -0.51
N ASP A 317 16.84 24.54 -1.06
CA ASP A 317 16.55 25.86 -0.46
C ASP A 317 15.17 26.42 -0.83
N GLN A 318 14.42 25.75 -1.70
CA GLN A 318 13.08 26.16 -2.11
C GLN A 318 11.99 25.38 -1.36
N PRO A 319 11.02 26.05 -0.72
CA PRO A 319 10.01 25.36 0.09
C PRO A 319 8.89 24.72 -0.73
N HIS A 320 8.58 25.23 -1.92
CA HIS A 320 7.43 24.79 -2.70
C HIS A 320 7.78 24.25 -4.10
N VAL A 321 8.91 24.66 -4.66
CA VAL A 321 9.41 24.19 -5.95
C VAL A 321 10.81 23.64 -5.73
N PHE A 322 10.91 22.35 -5.48
CA PHE A 322 12.21 21.71 -5.21
C PHE A 322 12.75 20.88 -6.37
N LEU A 323 11.93 20.60 -7.39
CA LEU A 323 12.37 20.00 -8.64
C LEU A 323 12.54 21.09 -9.69
N MET A 324 13.69 21.13 -10.33
CA MET A 324 14.02 22.07 -11.39
C MET A 324 14.67 21.34 -12.56
N GLN A 325 14.44 21.82 -13.76
CA GLN A 325 15.15 21.31 -14.95
C GLN A 325 16.65 21.44 -14.78
N SER A 326 17.42 20.39 -15.08
CA SER A 326 18.87 20.40 -14.88
C SER A 326 19.57 21.49 -15.69
N GLU A 327 19.09 21.82 -16.88
CA GLU A 327 19.62 22.91 -17.70
C GLU A 327 19.42 24.28 -17.03
N LEU A 328 18.24 24.52 -16.47
CA LEU A 328 17.92 25.74 -15.74
C LEU A 328 18.74 25.84 -14.46
N TYR A 329 18.86 24.74 -13.70
CA TYR A 329 19.67 24.67 -12.49
C TYR A 329 21.14 25.01 -12.76
N ASN A 330 21.73 24.40 -13.80
CA ASN A 330 23.11 24.64 -14.19
C ASN A 330 23.36 26.12 -14.56
N THR A 331 22.36 26.76 -15.16
CA THR A 331 22.43 28.19 -15.52
C THR A 331 22.36 29.08 -14.28
N VAL A 332 21.53 28.77 -13.30
CA VAL A 332 21.27 29.59 -12.11
C VAL A 332 22.26 29.32 -10.99
N TYR A 333 22.63 28.05 -10.77
CA TYR A 333 23.38 27.63 -9.58
C TYR A 333 24.78 27.05 -9.87
N GLY A 334 25.23 27.00 -11.13
CA GLY A 334 26.61 26.62 -11.49
C GLY A 334 26.95 25.13 -11.38
N GLY A 335 25.96 24.25 -11.37
CA GLY A 335 26.10 22.86 -11.76
C GLY A 335 26.89 21.90 -10.86
N ARG A 336 26.50 21.72 -9.60
CA ARG A 336 26.80 20.46 -8.84
C ARG A 336 25.56 20.06 -8.07
N HIS A 337 25.01 18.90 -8.39
CA HIS A 337 23.91 18.30 -7.64
C HIS A 337 24.18 16.81 -7.40
N ALA A 338 23.72 16.28 -6.30
CA ALA A 338 23.72 14.85 -6.04
C ALA A 338 22.61 14.17 -6.87
N ASP A 339 22.78 12.88 -7.15
CA ASP A 339 21.74 12.04 -7.76
C ASP A 339 20.72 11.66 -6.67
N ASP A 340 19.97 12.67 -6.21
CA ASP A 340 19.04 12.53 -5.12
C ASP A 340 17.74 11.88 -5.57
N ARG A 341 17.09 11.18 -4.66
CA ARG A 341 15.80 10.55 -4.87
C ARG A 341 14.67 11.38 -4.28
N PHE A 342 13.53 11.29 -4.91
CA PHE A 342 12.25 11.74 -4.40
C PHE A 342 11.19 10.66 -4.64
N ALA A 343 10.03 10.77 -4.02
CA ALA A 343 8.92 9.88 -4.31
C ALA A 343 7.93 10.56 -5.26
N LEU A 344 7.36 9.78 -6.18
CA LEU A 344 6.16 10.13 -6.91
C LEU A 344 4.97 9.54 -6.15
N LEU A 345 4.03 10.38 -5.78
CA LEU A 345 2.78 10.02 -5.12
C LEU A 345 1.61 10.24 -6.09
N THR A 346 0.68 9.30 -6.12
CA THR A 346 -0.59 9.45 -6.84
C THR A 346 -1.75 9.30 -5.87
N ASN A 347 -2.63 10.29 -5.80
CA ASN A 347 -3.81 10.23 -4.93
C ASN A 347 -5.02 10.96 -5.53
N ALA A 348 -6.19 10.73 -4.93
CA ALA A 348 -7.39 11.52 -5.16
C ALA A 348 -7.29 12.84 -4.39
N PHE A 349 -7.13 13.96 -5.08
CA PHE A 349 -6.94 15.28 -4.48
C PHE A 349 -8.28 16.00 -4.25
N ASP A 350 -9.10 15.45 -3.37
CA ASP A 350 -10.36 16.03 -2.92
C ASP A 350 -10.61 15.59 -1.47
N ALA A 351 -11.02 16.49 -0.61
CA ALA A 351 -11.18 16.19 0.82
C ALA A 351 -12.43 15.33 1.15
N ARG A 352 -13.29 15.03 0.18
CA ARG A 352 -14.57 14.35 0.42
C ARG A 352 -14.96 13.29 -0.60
N GLN A 353 -14.41 13.35 -1.81
CA GLN A 353 -14.81 12.49 -2.92
C GLN A 353 -13.59 11.89 -3.61
N ARG A 354 -13.69 10.65 -4.04
CA ARG A 354 -12.64 9.96 -4.81
C ARG A 354 -12.61 10.47 -6.24
N ARG A 355 -11.99 11.63 -6.44
CA ARG A 355 -11.83 12.31 -7.73
C ARG A 355 -10.59 13.21 -7.73
N ASN A 356 -10.34 13.86 -8.87
CA ASN A 356 -9.21 14.76 -9.09
C ASN A 356 -7.87 14.04 -8.82
N GLY A 357 -7.56 13.03 -9.62
CA GLY A 357 -6.29 12.31 -9.51
C GLY A 357 -5.10 13.19 -9.89
N TRP A 358 -4.10 13.26 -9.00
CA TRP A 358 -2.86 14.01 -9.22
C TRP A 358 -1.64 13.12 -9.10
N LEU A 359 -0.58 13.51 -9.81
CA LEU A 359 0.79 13.06 -9.61
C LEU A 359 1.56 14.17 -8.91
N GLU A 360 2.19 13.82 -7.81
CA GLU A 360 2.91 14.74 -6.95
C GLU A 360 4.33 14.23 -6.71
N ALA A 361 5.28 15.14 -6.58
CA ALA A 361 6.60 14.82 -6.05
C ALA A 361 6.62 15.07 -4.55
N VAL A 362 7.24 14.16 -3.82
CA VAL A 362 7.35 14.18 -2.37
C VAL A 362 8.81 14.05 -1.99
N LEU A 363 9.29 14.97 -1.15
CA LEU A 363 10.67 15.00 -0.68
C LEU A 363 10.72 14.98 0.85
N LEU A 364 11.76 14.34 1.39
CA LEU A 364 12.04 14.35 2.83
C LEU A 364 12.11 15.78 3.38
N PRO A 365 11.69 16.00 4.63
CA PRO A 365 11.96 17.24 5.31
C PRO A 365 13.48 17.45 5.45
N PRO A 366 13.96 18.70 5.46
CA PRO A 366 15.37 18.98 5.65
C PRO A 366 15.89 18.37 6.95
N GLY A 367 17.03 17.67 6.87
CA GLY A 367 17.66 17.05 8.02
C GLY A 367 17.21 15.61 8.33
N ALA A 368 16.20 15.08 7.67
CA ALA A 368 15.75 13.69 7.87
C ALA A 368 16.82 12.65 7.44
N ASP A 369 17.81 13.05 6.65
CA ASP A 369 18.90 12.18 6.18
C ASP A 369 19.93 11.82 7.25
N TYR A 370 19.95 12.53 8.39
CA TYR A 370 21.02 12.45 9.39
C TYR A 370 20.71 11.58 10.61
N GLY A 371 19.64 10.78 10.55
CA GLY A 371 19.32 9.83 11.61
C GLY A 371 18.82 10.53 12.88
N TYR A 372 17.52 10.67 13.00
CA TYR A 372 16.86 11.18 14.19
C TYR A 372 16.55 10.05 15.19
N ALA A 373 16.41 10.45 16.45
CA ALA A 373 15.99 9.55 17.48
C ALA A 373 14.52 9.12 17.30
N GLU A 374 14.22 7.93 17.77
CA GLU A 374 12.90 7.33 17.73
C GLU A 374 11.86 8.21 18.43
N GLY A 375 10.72 8.47 17.79
CA GLY A 375 9.63 9.25 18.35
C GLY A 375 9.75 10.77 18.24
N GLU A 376 10.76 11.30 17.56
CA GLU A 376 10.85 12.73 17.26
C GLU A 376 9.84 13.18 16.21
N GLU A 377 9.44 14.45 16.27
CA GLU A 377 8.63 15.09 15.25
C GLU A 377 9.56 15.63 14.15
N TYR A 378 9.31 15.23 12.91
CA TYR A 378 9.99 15.79 11.74
C TYR A 378 9.29 17.08 11.31
N GLY A 379 10.04 17.94 10.65
CA GLY A 379 9.44 19.01 9.87
C GLY A 379 8.52 18.44 8.78
N PRO A 380 7.63 19.25 8.21
CA PRO A 380 6.68 18.78 7.21
C PRO A 380 7.41 18.25 5.97
N VAL A 381 6.92 17.13 5.45
CA VAL A 381 7.30 16.61 4.14
C VAL A 381 6.96 17.66 3.08
N ARG A 382 7.81 17.79 2.07
CA ARG A 382 7.61 18.77 1.00
C ARG A 382 6.91 18.13 -0.18
N TYR A 383 5.95 18.83 -0.75
CA TYR A 383 5.15 18.40 -1.90
C TYR A 383 5.28 19.40 -3.05
N GLN A 384 5.31 18.86 -4.27
CA GLN A 384 5.20 19.63 -5.50
C GLN A 384 4.23 18.95 -6.44
N PHE A 385 3.14 19.63 -6.78
CA PHE A 385 2.17 19.15 -7.76
C PHE A 385 2.80 19.15 -9.16
N LEU A 386 2.73 18.02 -9.84
CA LEU A 386 3.32 17.85 -11.16
C LEU A 386 2.26 17.83 -12.26
N VAL A 387 1.30 16.91 -12.17
CA VAL A 387 0.35 16.66 -13.26
C VAL A 387 -1.01 16.24 -12.70
N GLU A 388 -2.09 16.87 -13.22
CA GLU A 388 -3.44 16.34 -13.07
C GLU A 388 -3.59 15.12 -13.99
N LEU A 389 -3.91 13.97 -13.41
CA LEU A 389 -4.05 12.69 -14.10
C LEU A 389 -5.47 12.48 -14.63
N GLU A 390 -6.46 12.78 -13.80
CA GLU A 390 -7.88 12.55 -14.07
C GLU A 390 -8.73 13.53 -13.26
N PRO A 391 -9.47 14.45 -13.89
CA PRO A 391 -10.35 15.39 -13.18
C PRO A 391 -11.63 14.73 -12.64
N GLY A 392 -11.99 13.55 -13.16
CA GLY A 392 -13.17 12.80 -12.78
C GLY A 392 -12.93 11.83 -11.62
N SER A 393 -13.59 10.66 -11.69
CA SER A 393 -13.49 9.61 -10.67
C SER A 393 -12.08 9.02 -10.62
N PHE A 394 -11.45 9.13 -9.46
CA PHE A 394 -10.11 8.61 -9.17
C PHE A 394 -10.10 8.04 -7.75
N GLY A 395 -9.95 6.73 -7.63
CA GLY A 395 -9.95 6.01 -6.36
C GLY A 395 -8.56 5.47 -6.00
N TYR A 396 -8.53 4.27 -5.47
CA TYR A 396 -7.30 3.57 -5.13
C TYR A 396 -6.36 3.51 -6.32
N SER A 397 -5.13 3.92 -6.11
CA SER A 397 -4.14 4.01 -7.19
C SER A 397 -2.82 3.33 -6.79
N ASP A 398 -2.07 2.92 -7.81
CA ASP A 398 -0.67 2.55 -7.66
C ASP A 398 0.14 3.05 -8.84
N VAL A 399 1.44 3.23 -8.65
CA VAL A 399 2.34 3.87 -9.60
C VAL A 399 3.64 3.09 -9.75
N ALA A 400 4.09 2.93 -10.99
CA ALA A 400 5.41 2.40 -11.31
C ALA A 400 6.20 3.37 -12.20
N TRP A 401 7.50 3.41 -11.97
CA TRP A 401 8.47 4.05 -12.84
C TRP A 401 9.11 3.01 -13.74
N THR A 402 9.07 3.21 -15.06
CA THR A 402 9.59 2.27 -16.04
C THR A 402 10.45 3.00 -17.09
N ASP A 403 11.76 2.88 -17.04
CA ASP A 403 12.68 3.31 -18.12
C ASP A 403 12.38 4.71 -18.76
N ARG A 404 11.78 5.65 -18.11
CA ARG A 404 11.33 7.01 -18.52
C ARG A 404 9.82 7.18 -18.65
N THR A 405 9.02 6.24 -18.18
CA THR A 405 7.56 6.36 -18.19
C THR A 405 7.02 6.18 -16.77
N VAL A 406 6.18 7.08 -16.33
CA VAL A 406 5.34 6.91 -15.16
C VAL A 406 4.08 6.20 -15.60
N VAL A 407 3.80 5.04 -15.03
CA VAL A 407 2.56 4.29 -15.28
C VAL A 407 1.75 4.30 -14.00
N VAL A 408 0.54 4.85 -14.06
CA VAL A 408 -0.40 4.93 -12.94
C VAL A 408 -1.61 4.08 -13.27
N VAL A 409 -1.98 3.18 -12.38
CA VAL A 409 -3.24 2.45 -12.43
C VAL A 409 -4.13 2.89 -11.28
N TYR A 410 -5.42 3.06 -11.52
CA TYR A 410 -6.35 3.57 -10.52
C TYR A 410 -7.77 3.06 -10.73
N GLU A 411 -8.52 3.01 -9.64
CA GLU A 411 -9.95 2.70 -9.67
C GLU A 411 -10.75 3.92 -10.10
N SER A 412 -11.72 3.71 -10.97
CA SER A 412 -12.64 4.73 -11.46
C SER A 412 -14.05 4.17 -11.58
N GLU A 413 -15.03 5.02 -11.83
CA GLU A 413 -16.37 4.59 -12.21
C GLU A 413 -16.27 3.71 -13.48
N GLY A 414 -16.68 2.46 -13.35
CA GLY A 414 -16.65 1.49 -14.45
C GLY A 414 -15.46 0.53 -14.45
N GLY A 415 -14.51 0.66 -13.52
CA GLY A 415 -13.41 -0.30 -13.34
C GLY A 415 -12.03 0.33 -13.24
N LEU A 416 -11.02 -0.50 -13.48
CA LEU A 416 -9.63 -0.07 -13.42
C LEU A 416 -9.25 0.71 -14.68
N LYS A 417 -8.58 1.85 -14.50
CA LYS A 417 -8.04 2.69 -15.57
C LYS A 417 -6.52 2.85 -15.44
N GLN A 418 -5.90 3.36 -16.48
CA GLN A 418 -4.47 3.64 -16.53
C GLN A 418 -4.22 5.00 -17.18
N VAL A 419 -3.19 5.68 -16.69
CA VAL A 419 -2.52 6.81 -17.35
C VAL A 419 -1.03 6.50 -17.43
N SER A 420 -0.42 6.78 -18.57
CA SER A 420 1.02 6.66 -18.78
C SER A 420 1.57 8.01 -19.25
N LEU A 421 2.63 8.46 -18.62
CA LEU A 421 3.29 9.74 -18.90
C LEU A 421 4.79 9.52 -19.10
N SER A 422 5.33 9.97 -20.22
CA SER A 422 6.78 10.01 -20.40
C SER A 422 7.45 10.99 -19.41
N ALA A 423 8.70 10.78 -19.08
CA ALA A 423 9.50 11.75 -18.31
C ALA A 423 9.44 13.16 -18.91
N GLY A 424 9.46 13.26 -20.24
CA GLY A 424 9.35 14.54 -20.95
C GLY A 424 8.01 15.26 -20.72
N GLU A 425 6.89 14.52 -20.66
CA GLU A 425 5.57 15.11 -20.36
C GLU A 425 5.47 15.57 -18.91
N VAL A 426 6.02 14.81 -17.96
CA VAL A 426 6.12 15.25 -16.56
C VAL A 426 7.03 16.48 -16.46
N HIS A 427 8.18 16.44 -17.12
CA HIS A 427 9.19 17.50 -17.13
C HIS A 427 8.64 18.84 -17.65
N GLN A 428 7.86 18.84 -18.73
CA GLN A 428 7.26 20.06 -19.29
C GLN A 428 6.29 20.77 -18.35
N ARG A 429 5.81 20.09 -17.33
CA ARG A 429 4.83 20.59 -16.35
C ARG A 429 5.46 20.99 -15.01
N VAL A 430 6.75 20.65 -14.80
CA VAL A 430 7.56 21.11 -13.67
C VAL A 430 8.16 22.48 -14.04
N VAL A 431 7.43 23.54 -13.81
CA VAL A 431 7.89 24.92 -14.09
C VAL A 431 7.80 25.76 -12.82
#